data_d750b2449378de4a816ca9f81fd1d067
#
_entry.id   d750b2449378de4a816ca9f81fd1d067
#
_cell.length_a   1.000
_cell.length_b   1.000
_cell.length_c   1.000
_cell.angle_alpha   90.00
_cell.angle_beta   90.00
_cell.angle_gamma   90.00
#
_symmetry.space_group_name_H-M   'P 1'
#
loop_
_entity.id
_entity.type
_entity.pdbx_description
1 polymer ?
#
loop_
_entity_poly.entity_id
_entity_poly.type
_entity_poly.pdbx_seq_one_letter_code
_entity_poly.pdbx_strand_id
1 'polypeptide(L)'
;MGIINFSKTVKSKSYLAISLLGSSYKLNIKYVKSSSIDLVQNDSEFCLFLPAKYKNVDNMEIINSAIKKLYDEVAVKNLEYSLELARHIFKFAPNDYKIQRLKDSYYKCSKKVLTVNPDIYQYNQEIIDTTILQAFCKMQYKQNSNAYKNALEFALNSYEKYKKQQKIKKAILRVS
;
A
#
# COMPACT_ATOMS: atom_id res chain seq x y z
N MET A 1 11.99 2.25 6.40
CA MET A 1 11.81 1.43 7.63
C MET A 1 10.33 1.17 7.79
N GLY A 2 9.89 -0.08 7.52
CA GLY A 2 8.53 -0.50 7.81
C GLY A 2 8.34 -0.51 9.33
N ILE A 3 7.54 0.41 9.85
CA ILE A 3 7.37 0.59 11.28
C ILE A 3 6.39 -0.48 11.76
N ILE A 4 6.89 -1.49 12.46
CA ILE A 4 6.04 -2.29 13.34
C ILE A 4 5.68 -1.35 14.50
N ASN A 5 4.46 -0.82 14.49
CA ASN A 5 3.96 -0.01 15.60
C ASN A 5 3.73 -0.90 16.81
N PHE A 6 4.65 -0.86 17.77
CA PHE A 6 4.41 -1.35 19.11
C PHE A 6 3.54 -0.32 19.85
N SER A 7 2.24 -0.52 19.92
CA SER A 7 1.43 0.29 20.81
C SER A 7 1.70 -0.13 22.25
N LYS A 8 2.43 0.72 22.99
CA LYS A 8 2.54 0.63 24.44
C LYS A 8 1.29 1.23 25.08
N THR A 9 0.46 0.41 25.67
CA THR A 9 -0.21 0.77 26.94
C THR A 9 -0.86 -0.44 27.62
N VAL A 10 -0.61 -0.55 28.91
CA VAL A 10 -1.32 -1.34 29.96
C VAL A 10 -1.38 -2.85 29.73
N LYS A 11 -0.53 -3.59 30.47
CA LYS A 11 -0.61 -5.07 30.76
C LYS A 11 -1.48 -5.91 29.80
N SER A 12 -1.34 -5.72 28.50
CA SER A 12 -1.89 -6.57 27.44
C SER A 12 -0.74 -7.26 26.72
N LYS A 13 -0.90 -8.53 26.41
CA LYS A 13 0.04 -9.29 25.58
C LYS A 13 0.34 -8.46 24.33
N SER A 14 1.61 -8.05 24.16
CA SER A 14 2.07 -7.40 22.92
C SER A 14 1.84 -8.40 21.78
N TYR A 15 0.96 -8.08 20.86
CA TYR A 15 0.76 -8.86 19.64
C TYR A 15 1.39 -8.15 18.46
N LEU A 16 1.94 -8.94 17.56
CA LEU A 16 2.41 -8.43 16.26
C LEU A 16 1.19 -8.10 15.39
N ALA A 17 1.27 -7.01 14.64
CA ALA A 17 0.20 -6.60 13.74
C ALA A 17 0.76 -6.25 12.36
N ILE A 18 -0.05 -6.52 11.32
CA ILE A 18 0.19 -6.14 9.94
C ILE A 18 -0.80 -5.06 9.56
N SER A 19 -0.31 -3.90 9.08
CA SER A 19 -1.15 -2.89 8.45
C SER A 19 -1.28 -3.22 6.97
N LEU A 20 -2.52 -3.32 6.47
CA LEU A 20 -2.79 -3.58 5.06
C LEU A 20 -4.04 -2.81 4.62
N LEU A 21 -3.90 -2.00 3.56
CA LEU A 21 -4.97 -1.16 2.99
C LEU A 21 -5.67 -0.30 4.07
N GLY A 22 -4.90 0.18 5.04
CA GLY A 22 -5.38 1.03 6.14
C GLY A 22 -6.05 0.28 7.30
N SER A 23 -6.16 -1.04 7.22
CA SER A 23 -6.65 -1.88 8.32
C SER A 23 -5.48 -2.52 9.06
N SER A 24 -5.65 -2.72 10.38
CA SER A 24 -4.66 -3.41 11.21
C SER A 24 -5.15 -4.82 11.52
N TYR A 25 -4.33 -5.80 11.18
CA TYR A 25 -4.62 -7.22 11.36
C TYR A 25 -3.66 -7.82 12.39
N LYS A 26 -4.18 -8.63 13.29
CA LYS A 26 -3.36 -9.41 14.21
C LYS A 26 -2.53 -10.42 13.44
N LEU A 27 -1.24 -10.58 13.78
CA LEU A 27 -0.36 -11.59 13.23
C LEU A 27 -0.16 -12.72 14.26
N ASN A 28 -0.59 -13.93 13.92
CA ASN A 28 -0.33 -15.14 14.69
C ASN A 28 0.79 -15.95 14.04
N ILE A 29 1.74 -16.41 14.83
CA ILE A 29 2.84 -17.24 14.36
C ILE A 29 2.57 -18.70 14.78
N LYS A 30 2.61 -19.61 13.81
CA LYS A 30 2.45 -21.06 14.02
C LYS A 30 3.67 -21.80 13.49
N TYR A 31 4.23 -22.67 14.31
CA TYR A 31 5.36 -23.51 13.92
C TYR A 31 4.88 -24.86 13.40
N VAL A 32 5.30 -25.23 12.19
CA VAL A 32 4.83 -26.42 11.47
C VAL A 32 5.98 -27.29 10.99
N LYS A 33 5.69 -28.56 10.71
CA LYS A 33 6.65 -29.50 10.10
C LYS A 33 6.72 -29.31 8.57
N SER A 34 6.90 -28.09 8.13
CA SER A 34 7.08 -27.74 6.70
C SER A 34 8.42 -27.07 6.51
N SER A 35 8.95 -27.05 5.28
CA SER A 35 10.12 -26.27 4.91
C SER A 35 9.75 -24.87 4.38
N SER A 36 8.49 -24.63 4.02
CA SER A 36 8.00 -23.37 3.49
C SER A 36 7.66 -22.36 4.59
N ILE A 37 7.72 -21.09 4.24
CA ILE A 37 7.24 -19.97 5.05
C ILE A 37 6.04 -19.41 4.32
N ASP A 38 4.85 -19.52 4.94
CA ASP A 38 3.60 -19.14 4.33
C ASP A 38 2.85 -18.14 5.20
N LEU A 39 2.47 -16.99 4.61
CA LEU A 39 1.63 -15.97 5.25
C LEU A 39 0.23 -16.07 4.66
N VAL A 40 -0.73 -16.47 5.47
CA VAL A 40 -2.13 -16.68 5.06
C VAL A 40 -3.02 -15.66 5.75
N GLN A 41 -3.86 -14.97 4.99
CA GLN A 41 -4.89 -14.10 5.52
C GLN A 41 -6.18 -14.90 5.76
N ASN A 42 -6.72 -14.79 6.98
CA ASN A 42 -8.08 -15.15 7.31
C ASN A 42 -8.91 -13.86 7.46
N ASP A 43 -10.21 -13.96 7.69
CA ASP A 43 -11.14 -12.81 7.70
C ASP A 43 -10.69 -11.64 8.58
N SER A 44 -10.10 -11.90 9.74
CA SER A 44 -9.74 -10.87 10.73
C SER A 44 -8.26 -10.87 11.16
N GLU A 45 -7.45 -11.81 10.68
CA GLU A 45 -6.07 -11.97 11.12
C GLU A 45 -5.17 -12.56 10.03
N PHE A 46 -3.85 -12.44 10.23
CA PHE A 46 -2.85 -13.18 9.47
C PHE A 46 -2.26 -14.32 10.31
N CYS A 47 -2.05 -15.47 9.68
CA CYS A 47 -1.30 -16.59 10.22
C CYS A 47 0.00 -16.74 9.43
N LEU A 48 1.14 -16.60 10.11
CA LEU A 48 2.46 -16.89 9.55
C LEU A 48 2.87 -18.30 9.99
N PHE A 49 2.97 -19.21 9.04
CA PHE A 49 3.45 -20.55 9.25
C PHE A 49 4.97 -20.58 9.07
N LEU A 50 5.68 -20.96 10.12
CA LEU A 50 7.14 -21.06 10.11
C LEU A 50 7.57 -22.52 10.33
N PRO A 51 8.64 -22.98 9.64
CA PRO A 51 9.28 -24.25 9.99
C PRO A 51 9.66 -24.34 11.46
N ALA A 52 9.49 -25.53 12.06
CA ALA A 52 9.75 -25.75 13.48
C ALA A 52 11.17 -25.35 13.94
N LYS A 53 12.15 -25.38 13.03
CA LYS A 53 13.54 -24.96 13.29
C LYS A 53 13.68 -23.51 13.75
N TYR A 54 12.69 -22.65 13.46
CA TYR A 54 12.68 -21.23 13.84
C TYR A 54 12.04 -20.96 15.20
N LYS A 55 11.58 -21.97 15.93
CA LYS A 55 10.83 -21.79 17.19
C LYS A 55 11.61 -21.05 18.29
N ASN A 56 12.93 -21.24 18.35
CA ASN A 56 13.79 -20.73 19.42
C ASN A 56 14.81 -19.68 18.93
N VAL A 57 14.56 -19.03 17.82
CA VAL A 57 15.42 -17.99 17.26
C VAL A 57 14.65 -16.69 17.03
N ASP A 58 15.36 -15.57 16.91
CA ASP A 58 14.73 -14.31 16.53
C ASP A 58 14.23 -14.38 15.09
N ASN A 59 12.94 -14.22 14.91
CA ASN A 59 12.25 -14.36 13.63
C ASN A 59 11.90 -13.01 12.99
N MET A 60 12.33 -11.88 13.53
CA MET A 60 11.91 -10.57 13.07
C MET A 60 12.26 -10.30 11.60
N GLU A 61 13.42 -10.76 11.14
CA GLU A 61 13.81 -10.63 9.72
C GLU A 61 12.91 -11.46 8.81
N ILE A 62 12.57 -12.66 9.22
CA ILE A 62 11.69 -13.57 8.48
C ILE A 62 10.28 -12.99 8.41
N ILE A 63 9.74 -12.50 9.54
CA ILE A 63 8.44 -11.84 9.61
C ILE A 63 8.41 -10.63 8.69
N ASN A 64 9.41 -9.76 8.76
CA ASN A 64 9.53 -8.58 7.91
C ASN A 64 9.62 -8.96 6.42
N SER A 65 10.34 -10.04 6.08
CA SER A 65 10.43 -10.54 4.71
C SER A 65 9.08 -11.03 4.20
N ALA A 66 8.32 -11.78 5.03
CA ALA A 66 6.97 -12.24 4.67
C ALA A 66 5.99 -11.07 4.46
N ILE A 67 6.03 -10.05 5.32
CA ILE A 67 5.21 -8.84 5.17
C ILE A 67 5.60 -8.07 3.90
N LYS A 68 6.88 -7.96 3.61
CA LYS A 68 7.36 -7.32 2.37
C LYS A 68 6.82 -8.05 1.14
N LYS A 69 6.88 -9.38 1.12
CA LYS A 69 6.33 -10.17 0.03
C LYS A 69 4.83 -9.95 -0.14
N LEU A 70 4.07 -9.87 0.96
CA LEU A 70 2.65 -9.52 0.92
C LEU A 70 2.41 -8.17 0.24
N TYR A 71 3.17 -7.12 0.59
CA TYR A 71 3.02 -5.81 -0.05
C TYR A 71 3.39 -5.84 -1.54
N ASP A 72 4.40 -6.63 -1.95
CA ASP A 72 4.73 -6.81 -3.36
C ASP A 72 3.57 -7.43 -4.13
N GLU A 73 2.96 -8.49 -3.60
CA GLU A 73 1.82 -9.17 -4.20
C GLU A 73 0.58 -8.26 -4.29
N VAL A 74 0.31 -7.49 -3.24
CA VAL A 74 -0.80 -6.53 -3.21
C VAL A 74 -0.57 -5.38 -4.20
N ALA A 75 0.68 -4.89 -4.30
CA ALA A 75 1.03 -3.85 -5.26
C ALA A 75 0.81 -4.31 -6.72
N VAL A 76 1.26 -5.51 -7.07
CA VAL A 76 1.05 -6.08 -8.42
C VAL A 76 -0.45 -6.16 -8.77
N LYS A 77 -1.29 -6.50 -7.80
CA LYS A 77 -2.74 -6.66 -8.04
C LYS A 77 -3.51 -5.33 -8.10
N ASN A 78 -3.08 -4.31 -7.35
CA ASN A 78 -3.91 -3.13 -7.11
C ASN A 78 -3.37 -1.82 -7.70
N LEU A 79 -2.07 -1.75 -8.07
CA LEU A 79 -1.47 -0.49 -8.52
C LEU A 79 -2.13 0.05 -9.79
N GLU A 80 -2.53 -0.84 -10.71
CA GLU A 80 -3.14 -0.43 -11.98
C GLU A 80 -4.41 0.38 -11.78
N TYR A 81 -5.21 0.07 -10.75
CA TYR A 81 -6.40 0.86 -10.42
C TYR A 81 -6.06 2.34 -10.14
N SER A 82 -5.05 2.61 -9.31
CA SER A 82 -4.64 3.99 -8.97
C SER A 82 -3.95 4.68 -10.16
N LEU A 83 -3.24 3.92 -11.01
CA LEU A 83 -2.65 4.45 -12.24
C LEU A 83 -3.73 4.86 -13.24
N GLU A 84 -4.77 4.04 -13.45
CA GLU A 84 -5.90 4.37 -14.34
C GLU A 84 -6.65 5.61 -13.87
N LEU A 85 -6.89 5.73 -12.56
CA LEU A 85 -7.49 6.92 -11.98
C LEU A 85 -6.66 8.18 -12.30
N ALA A 86 -5.34 8.11 -12.10
CA ALA A 86 -4.45 9.23 -12.38
C ALA A 86 -4.38 9.56 -13.88
N ARG A 87 -4.34 8.55 -14.77
CA ARG A 87 -4.43 8.73 -16.24
C ARG A 87 -5.71 9.44 -16.65
N HIS A 88 -6.82 9.03 -16.04
CA HIS A 88 -8.12 9.65 -16.31
C HIS A 88 -8.15 11.13 -15.91
N ILE A 89 -7.57 11.51 -14.78
CA ILE A 89 -7.54 12.88 -14.27
C ILE A 89 -6.56 13.76 -15.06
N PHE A 90 -5.33 13.30 -15.26
CA PHE A 90 -4.26 14.09 -15.90
C PHE A 90 -4.24 13.99 -17.43
N LYS A 91 -4.99 13.05 -18.03
CA LYS A 91 -4.98 12.78 -19.49
C LYS A 91 -3.58 12.48 -20.04
N PHE A 92 -2.71 11.93 -19.22
CA PHE A 92 -1.38 11.51 -19.59
C PHE A 92 -0.98 10.24 -18.84
N ALA A 93 0.02 9.50 -19.34
CA ALA A 93 0.58 8.34 -18.67
C ALA A 93 2.12 8.42 -18.63
N PRO A 94 2.76 7.85 -17.61
CA PRO A 94 4.19 7.56 -17.70
C PRO A 94 4.46 6.58 -18.83
N ASN A 95 5.68 6.60 -19.38
CA ASN A 95 6.08 5.64 -20.42
C ASN A 95 6.13 4.20 -19.87
N ASP A 96 6.46 4.08 -18.59
CA ASP A 96 6.57 2.81 -17.88
C ASP A 96 6.41 3.02 -16.38
N TYR A 97 6.10 1.95 -15.65
CA TYR A 97 6.13 1.96 -14.19
C TYR A 97 6.83 0.72 -13.62
N LYS A 98 7.36 0.85 -12.41
CA LYS A 98 8.05 -0.22 -11.69
C LYS A 98 7.58 -0.28 -10.25
N ILE A 99 7.46 -1.49 -9.73
CA ILE A 99 7.24 -1.74 -8.30
C ILE A 99 8.61 -2.08 -7.72
N GLN A 100 9.12 -1.19 -6.85
CA GLN A 100 10.44 -1.37 -6.24
C GLN A 100 10.52 -0.62 -4.94
N ARG A 101 11.11 -1.21 -3.90
CA ARG A 101 11.33 -0.54 -2.63
C ARG A 101 12.27 0.63 -2.76
N LEU A 102 11.86 1.74 -2.14
CA LEU A 102 12.61 2.97 -2.04
C LEU A 102 12.93 3.22 -0.56
N LYS A 103 14.09 3.82 -0.28
CA LYS A 103 14.56 4.01 1.10
C LYS A 103 13.71 5.04 1.86
N ASP A 104 13.45 6.20 1.24
CA ASP A 104 12.91 7.38 1.94
C ASP A 104 11.66 7.98 1.26
N SER A 105 11.02 7.23 0.35
CA SER A 105 9.83 7.72 -0.34
C SER A 105 8.92 6.59 -0.82
N TYR A 106 7.65 6.92 -1.07
CA TYR A 106 6.69 5.97 -1.66
C TYR A 106 6.67 5.99 -3.18
N TYR A 107 7.28 6.98 -3.81
CA TYR A 107 7.44 7.01 -5.26
C TYR A 107 8.70 7.76 -5.69
N LYS A 108 9.17 7.47 -6.89
CA LYS A 108 10.24 8.18 -7.58
C LYS A 108 9.88 8.34 -9.05
N CYS A 109 10.05 9.54 -9.59
CA CYS A 109 9.86 9.84 -10.99
C CYS A 109 11.22 10.07 -11.65
N SER A 110 11.52 9.34 -12.71
CA SER A 110 12.77 9.47 -13.46
C SER A 110 12.54 9.21 -14.95
N LYS A 111 12.89 10.16 -15.83
CA LYS A 111 12.81 10.00 -17.30
C LYS A 111 11.47 9.45 -17.81
N LYS A 112 10.36 9.93 -17.26
CA LYS A 112 8.98 9.44 -17.55
C LYS A 112 8.69 8.01 -17.09
N VAL A 113 9.50 7.44 -16.21
CA VAL A 113 9.23 6.18 -15.52
C VAL A 113 8.80 6.48 -14.09
N LEU A 114 7.70 5.88 -13.64
CA LEU A 114 7.22 5.96 -12.27
C LEU A 114 7.67 4.71 -11.51
N THR A 115 8.41 4.89 -10.43
CA THR A 115 8.71 3.80 -9.48
C THR A 115 7.84 3.98 -8.25
N VAL A 116 7.11 2.93 -7.86
CA VAL A 116 6.24 2.92 -6.69
C VAL A 116 6.78 1.93 -5.66
N ASN A 117 6.88 2.39 -4.42
CA ASN A 117 7.29 1.56 -3.29
C ASN A 117 6.08 0.74 -2.79
N PRO A 118 6.13 -0.59 -2.82
CA PRO A 118 5.02 -1.45 -2.39
C PRO A 118 4.65 -1.27 -0.91
N ASP A 119 5.54 -0.72 -0.07
CA ASP A 119 5.25 -0.44 1.33
C ASP A 119 4.14 0.62 1.51
N ILE A 120 3.71 1.31 0.44
CA ILE A 120 2.55 2.21 0.47
C ILE A 120 1.24 1.47 0.78
N TYR A 121 1.16 0.16 0.51
CA TYR A 121 -0.04 -0.64 0.74
C TYR A 121 -0.33 -0.94 2.22
N GLN A 122 0.50 -0.46 3.15
CA GLN A 122 0.13 -0.37 4.56
C GLN A 122 -0.96 0.68 4.83
N TYR A 123 -1.14 1.66 3.94
CA TYR A 123 -2.12 2.75 4.07
C TYR A 123 -3.42 2.45 3.34
N ASN A 124 -4.45 3.26 3.63
CA ASN A 124 -5.73 3.15 2.97
C ASN A 124 -5.67 3.60 1.49
N GLN A 125 -6.69 3.21 0.74
CA GLN A 125 -6.76 3.48 -0.71
C GLN A 125 -6.67 4.98 -1.04
N GLU A 126 -7.19 5.85 -0.18
CA GLU A 126 -7.13 7.29 -0.38
C GLU A 126 -5.69 7.84 -0.35
N ILE A 127 -4.87 7.36 0.59
CA ILE A 127 -3.45 7.73 0.68
C ILE A 127 -2.69 7.18 -0.54
N ILE A 128 -3.00 5.95 -0.97
CA ILE A 128 -2.38 5.36 -2.16
C ILE A 128 -2.70 6.19 -3.38
N ASP A 129 -3.98 6.45 -3.65
CA ASP A 129 -4.45 7.21 -4.82
C ASP A 129 -3.87 8.61 -4.84
N THR A 130 -3.94 9.34 -3.73
CA THR A 130 -3.41 10.71 -3.65
C THR A 130 -1.89 10.76 -3.82
N THR A 131 -1.16 9.74 -3.36
CA THR A 131 0.29 9.62 -3.60
C THR A 131 0.60 9.40 -5.09
N ILE A 132 -0.18 8.58 -5.78
CA ILE A 132 -0.03 8.38 -7.24
C ILE A 132 -0.38 9.67 -8.00
N LEU A 133 -1.43 10.39 -7.60
CA LEU A 133 -1.75 11.71 -8.18
C LEU A 133 -0.62 12.72 -8.00
N GLN A 134 0.00 12.77 -6.82
CA GLN A 134 1.19 13.60 -6.57
C GLN A 134 2.36 13.21 -7.48
N ALA A 135 2.59 11.91 -7.70
CA ALA A 135 3.64 11.42 -8.58
C ALA A 135 3.40 11.88 -10.03
N PHE A 136 2.18 11.77 -10.55
CA PHE A 136 1.81 12.22 -11.88
C PHE A 136 1.98 13.74 -12.02
N CYS A 137 1.57 14.51 -11.02
CA CYS A 137 1.77 15.95 -10.99
C CYS A 137 3.25 16.33 -11.07
N LYS A 138 4.11 15.62 -10.29
CA LYS A 138 5.57 15.83 -10.28
C LYS A 138 6.26 15.44 -11.59
N MET A 139 5.67 14.55 -12.38
CA MET A 139 6.19 14.18 -13.69
C MET A 139 5.96 15.27 -14.74
N GLN A 140 4.91 16.08 -14.59
CA GLN A 140 4.56 17.14 -15.55
C GLN A 140 5.06 18.52 -15.13
N TYR A 141 5.10 18.80 -13.84
CA TYR A 141 5.36 20.14 -13.30
C TYR A 141 6.55 20.12 -12.33
N LYS A 142 7.32 21.21 -12.35
CA LYS A 142 8.40 21.41 -11.37
C LYS A 142 7.80 21.52 -9.97
N GLN A 143 8.25 20.67 -9.06
CA GLN A 143 7.80 20.66 -7.66
C GLN A 143 7.89 22.07 -7.05
N ASN A 144 6.89 22.44 -6.25
CA ASN A 144 6.74 23.75 -5.60
C ASN A 144 6.47 24.95 -6.54
N SER A 145 6.32 24.76 -7.87
CA SER A 145 5.83 25.79 -8.76
C SER A 145 4.32 26.04 -8.56
N ASN A 146 3.83 27.22 -8.96
CA ASN A 146 2.39 27.51 -8.94
C ASN A 146 1.62 26.55 -9.85
N ALA A 147 2.21 26.18 -11.01
CA ALA A 147 1.60 25.18 -11.91
C ALA A 147 1.45 23.82 -11.22
N TYR A 148 2.44 23.38 -10.45
CA TYR A 148 2.36 22.16 -9.66
C TYR A 148 1.23 22.24 -8.62
N LYS A 149 1.16 23.33 -7.85
CA LYS A 149 0.14 23.51 -6.81
C LYS A 149 -1.27 23.49 -7.40
N ASN A 150 -1.50 24.24 -8.46
CA ASN A 150 -2.80 24.31 -9.14
C ASN A 150 -3.20 22.96 -9.75
N ALA A 151 -2.26 22.25 -10.38
CA ALA A 151 -2.51 20.93 -10.97
C ALA A 151 -2.82 19.88 -9.88
N LEU A 152 -2.11 19.92 -8.76
CA LEU A 152 -2.37 19.02 -7.64
C LEU A 152 -3.74 19.30 -6.99
N GLU A 153 -4.08 20.55 -6.77
CA GLU A 153 -5.40 20.94 -6.25
C GLU A 153 -6.53 20.50 -7.19
N PHE A 154 -6.38 20.73 -8.49
CA PHE A 154 -7.32 20.22 -9.50
C PHE A 154 -7.48 18.70 -9.43
N ALA A 155 -6.37 17.96 -9.32
CA ALA A 155 -6.39 16.52 -9.26
C ALA A 155 -7.08 15.99 -7.99
N LEU A 156 -6.82 16.60 -6.83
CA LEU A 156 -7.47 16.23 -5.57
C LEU A 156 -8.97 16.53 -5.60
N ASN A 157 -9.38 17.69 -6.12
CA ASN A 157 -10.80 18.02 -6.30
C ASN A 157 -11.51 17.05 -7.27
N SER A 158 -10.83 16.63 -8.34
CA SER A 158 -11.36 15.64 -9.28
C SER A 158 -11.49 14.27 -8.65
N TYR A 159 -10.54 13.87 -7.81
CA TYR A 159 -10.57 12.65 -7.02
C TYR A 159 -11.76 12.61 -6.06
N GLU A 160 -12.02 13.69 -5.33
CA GLU A 160 -13.17 13.77 -4.43
C GLU A 160 -14.52 13.64 -5.19
N LYS A 161 -14.64 14.25 -6.37
CA LYS A 161 -15.84 14.07 -7.23
C LYS A 161 -15.98 12.61 -7.65
N TYR A 162 -14.89 11.97 -8.08
CA TYR A 162 -14.88 10.56 -8.46
C TYR A 162 -15.32 9.65 -7.29
N LYS A 163 -14.80 9.85 -6.08
CA LYS A 163 -15.20 9.10 -4.88
C LYS A 163 -16.70 9.22 -4.59
N LYS A 164 -17.25 10.43 -4.69
CA LYS A 164 -18.70 10.66 -4.49
C LYS A 164 -19.53 9.89 -5.52
N GLN A 165 -19.14 9.92 -6.80
CA GLN A 165 -19.82 9.18 -7.86
C GLN A 165 -19.78 7.66 -7.65
N GLN A 166 -18.63 7.12 -7.22
CA GLN A 166 -18.49 5.69 -6.91
C GLN A 166 -19.38 5.26 -5.74
N LYS A 167 -19.51 6.09 -4.69
CA LYS A 167 -20.41 5.84 -3.56
C LYS A 167 -21.87 5.78 -4.02
N ILE A 168 -22.30 6.71 -4.87
CA ILE A 168 -23.65 6.75 -5.42
C ILE A 168 -23.93 5.51 -6.28
N LYS A 169 -23.02 5.15 -7.19
CA LYS A 169 -23.16 3.93 -8.02
C LYS A 169 -23.31 2.67 -7.17
N LYS A 170 -22.46 2.52 -6.12
CA LYS A 170 -22.55 1.37 -5.20
C LYS A 170 -23.85 1.36 -4.41
N ALA A 171 -24.42 2.51 -4.04
CA ALA A 171 -25.69 2.60 -3.34
C ALA A 171 -26.85 2.17 -4.24
N ILE A 172 -26.88 2.63 -5.49
CA ILE A 172 -27.89 2.25 -6.49
C ILE A 172 -27.89 0.73 -6.74
N LEU A 173 -26.69 0.14 -6.94
CA LEU A 173 -26.55 -1.31 -7.19
C LEU A 173 -26.92 -2.21 -6.01
N ARG A 174 -27.08 -1.66 -4.80
CA ARG A 174 -27.53 -2.42 -3.61
C ARG A 174 -29.03 -2.40 -3.43
N VAL A 175 -29.74 -1.54 -4.16
CA VAL A 175 -31.20 -1.34 -4.06
C VAL A 175 -31.92 -1.98 -5.24
N SER A 176 -31.20 -2.33 -6.30
CA SER A 176 -31.66 -3.11 -7.45
C SER A 176 -31.44 -4.60 -7.26
#